data_225a9b936618617f1bcf9393e5de244c
#
_entry.id   225a9b936618617f1bcf9393e5de244c
#
_cell.length_a   1.000
_cell.length_b   1.000
_cell.length_c   1.000
_cell.angle_alpha   90.00
_cell.angle_beta   90.00
_cell.angle_gamma   90.00
#
_symmetry.space_group_name_H-M   'P 1'
#
loop_
_entity.id
_entity.type
_entity.pdbx_description
1 polymer ?
#
loop_
_entity_poly.entity_id
_entity_poly.type
_entity_poly.pdbx_seq_one_letter_code
_entity_poly.pdbx_strand_id
1 'polypeptide(L)'
;MHFDLEVRLELALIKERKTDIIGEYKQHDGDTGSPEVQVALLTARINHLTEHLKEHKKDHHSRRGLLLMVGQRRRLLNYLISKDINRYREVVARLGLRR
;
A
#
# COMPACT_ATOMS: atom_id res chain seq x y z
N MET A 1 28.90 -7.75 3.32
CA MET A 1 27.84 -7.29 2.43
C MET A 1 27.34 -5.94 2.86
N HIS A 2 27.41 -4.99 1.99
CA HIS A 2 26.92 -3.66 2.30
C HIS A 2 25.61 -3.46 1.57
N PHE A 3 24.67 -2.92 2.31
CA PHE A 3 23.53 -2.36 1.65
C PHE A 3 24.00 -1.18 0.85
N ASP A 4 23.73 -1.24 -0.42
CA ASP A 4 23.95 -0.17 -1.32
C ASP A 4 23.29 1.10 -0.80
N LEU A 5 23.92 2.23 -1.01
CA LEU A 5 23.38 3.53 -0.64
C LEU A 5 21.98 3.73 -1.24
N GLU A 6 21.77 3.24 -2.47
CA GLU A 6 20.47 3.28 -3.16
C GLU A 6 19.39 2.55 -2.39
N VAL A 7 19.70 1.38 -1.85
CA VAL A 7 18.73 0.59 -1.04
C VAL A 7 18.36 1.36 0.22
N ARG A 8 19.34 1.99 0.87
CA ARG A 8 19.09 2.78 2.07
C ARG A 8 18.20 3.98 1.78
N LEU A 9 18.43 4.66 0.67
CA LEU A 9 17.60 5.79 0.23
C LEU A 9 16.19 5.35 -0.09
N GLU A 10 16.05 4.21 -0.77
CA GLU A 10 14.73 3.63 -1.06
C GLU A 10 13.94 3.33 0.20
N LEU A 11 14.58 2.69 1.19
CA LEU A 11 13.95 2.37 2.46
C LEU A 11 13.53 3.63 3.22
N ALA A 12 14.37 4.67 3.19
CA ALA A 12 14.05 5.95 3.82
C ALA A 12 12.84 6.61 3.15
N LEU A 13 12.78 6.59 1.81
CA LEU A 13 11.66 7.14 1.05
C LEU A 13 10.35 6.39 1.34
N ILE A 14 10.41 5.06 1.43
CA ILE A 14 9.24 4.24 1.77
C ILE A 14 8.72 4.62 3.16
N LYS A 15 9.60 4.77 4.12
CA LYS A 15 9.23 5.15 5.49
C LYS A 15 8.59 6.53 5.54
N GLU A 16 9.15 7.48 4.81
CA GLU A 16 8.64 8.84 4.70
C GLU A 16 7.24 8.86 4.08
N ARG A 17 7.06 8.14 2.97
CA ARG A 17 5.76 8.01 2.32
C ARG A 17 4.73 7.33 3.21
N LYS A 18 5.14 6.36 4.00
CA LYS A 18 4.25 5.71 4.97
C LYS A 18 3.67 6.72 5.95
N THR A 19 4.50 7.58 6.49
CA THR A 19 4.07 8.64 7.42
C THR A 19 3.09 9.59 6.75
N ASP A 20 3.39 10.03 5.53
CA ASP A 20 2.54 10.92 4.76
C ASP A 20 1.18 10.29 4.46
N ILE A 21 1.17 9.02 4.06
CA ILE A 21 -0.06 8.29 3.76
C ILE A 21 -0.92 8.14 5.01
N ILE A 22 -0.33 7.82 6.14
CA ILE A 22 -1.07 7.71 7.41
C ILE A 22 -1.72 9.06 7.72
N GLY A 23 -0.98 10.17 7.59
CA GLY A 23 -1.53 11.50 7.82
C GLY A 23 -2.67 11.86 6.90
N GLU A 24 -2.59 11.45 5.63
CA GLU A 24 -3.60 11.77 4.61
C GLU A 24 -4.88 10.96 4.77
N TYR A 25 -4.79 9.67 5.14
CA TYR A 25 -5.93 8.75 5.16
C TYR A 25 -6.46 8.43 6.56
N LYS A 26 -5.84 8.93 7.61
CA LYS A 26 -6.33 8.66 8.97
C LYS A 26 -7.73 9.24 9.18
N GLN A 27 -8.54 8.53 9.94
CA GLN A 27 -9.91 8.94 10.24
C GLN A 27 -9.99 9.83 11.48
N HIS A 28 -8.97 9.81 12.33
CA HIS A 28 -8.86 10.63 13.54
C HIS A 28 -7.40 10.70 13.95
N ASP A 29 -7.07 11.60 14.85
CA ASP A 29 -5.71 11.71 15.39
C ASP A 29 -5.32 10.39 16.08
N GLY A 30 -4.12 9.91 15.76
CA GLY A 30 -3.64 8.63 16.28
C GLY A 30 -4.06 7.41 15.46
N ASP A 31 -4.86 7.59 14.40
CA ASP A 31 -5.26 6.48 13.53
C ASP A 31 -4.10 6.06 12.63
N THR A 32 -3.54 4.88 12.90
CA THR A 32 -2.52 4.26 12.06
C THR A 32 -2.95 2.89 11.54
N GLY A 33 -4.13 2.43 11.93
CA GLY A 33 -4.60 1.07 11.66
C GLY A 33 -5.98 0.95 11.04
N SER A 34 -6.64 2.05 10.67
CA SER A 34 -7.94 1.95 10.02
C SER A 34 -7.82 1.22 8.68
N PRO A 35 -8.90 0.60 8.19
CA PRO A 35 -8.89 -0.05 6.88
C PRO A 35 -8.45 0.90 5.76
N GLU A 36 -8.85 2.16 5.81
CA GLU A 36 -8.47 3.15 4.80
C GLU A 36 -6.95 3.38 4.79
N VAL A 37 -6.34 3.55 5.95
CA VAL A 37 -4.90 3.72 6.08
C VAL A 37 -4.18 2.47 5.57
N GLN A 38 -4.65 1.28 5.96
CA GLN A 38 -4.05 0.03 5.53
C GLN A 38 -4.13 -0.17 4.02
N VAL A 39 -5.27 0.14 3.41
CA VAL A 39 -5.44 0.07 1.95
C VAL A 39 -4.49 1.03 1.25
N ALA A 40 -4.35 2.25 1.76
CA ALA A 40 -3.45 3.26 1.18
C ALA A 40 -1.99 2.81 1.28
N LEU A 41 -1.57 2.27 2.41
CA LEU A 41 -0.21 1.76 2.60
C LEU A 41 0.09 0.57 1.68
N LEU A 42 -0.87 -0.36 1.58
CA LEU A 42 -0.73 -1.51 0.68
C LEU A 42 -0.64 -1.06 -0.78
N THR A 43 -1.45 -0.09 -1.17
CA THR A 43 -1.42 0.45 -2.54
C THR A 43 -0.05 1.05 -2.86
N ALA A 44 0.54 1.81 -1.95
CA ALA A 44 1.87 2.37 -2.14
C ALA A 44 2.93 1.28 -2.31
N ARG A 45 2.88 0.23 -1.48
CA ARG A 45 3.80 -0.91 -1.57
C ARG A 45 3.61 -1.71 -2.84
N ILE A 46 2.35 -1.94 -3.24
CA ILE A 46 2.01 -2.64 -4.48
C ILE A 46 2.58 -1.89 -5.68
N ASN A 47 2.39 -0.57 -5.73
CA ASN A 47 2.92 0.24 -6.80
C ASN A 47 4.45 0.19 -6.86
N HIS A 48 5.10 0.25 -5.70
CA HIS A 48 6.56 0.15 -5.62
C HIS A 48 7.07 -1.19 -6.14
N LEU A 49 6.46 -2.30 -5.71
CA LEU A 49 6.85 -3.63 -6.17
C LEU A 49 6.53 -3.85 -7.64
N THR A 50 5.44 -3.29 -8.14
CA THR A 50 5.10 -3.36 -9.55
C THR A 50 6.18 -2.72 -10.40
N GLU A 51 6.68 -1.56 -10.00
CA GLU A 51 7.79 -0.90 -10.69
C GLU A 51 9.08 -1.72 -10.59
N HIS A 52 9.37 -2.26 -9.40
CA HIS A 52 10.53 -3.13 -9.20
C HIS A 52 10.50 -4.33 -10.15
N LEU A 53 9.34 -4.96 -10.31
CA LEU A 53 9.19 -6.15 -11.15
C LEU A 53 9.28 -5.85 -12.65
N LYS A 54 9.09 -4.61 -13.07
CA LYS A 54 9.34 -4.23 -14.46
C LYS A 54 10.81 -4.35 -14.83
N GLU A 55 11.70 -4.06 -13.88
CA GLU A 55 13.15 -4.15 -14.07
C GLU A 55 13.70 -5.53 -13.69
N HIS A 56 13.08 -6.19 -12.73
CA HIS A 56 13.53 -7.48 -12.18
C HIS A 56 12.46 -8.55 -12.36
N LYS A 57 12.18 -8.91 -13.60
CA LYS A 57 11.09 -9.81 -13.97
C LYS A 57 11.20 -11.21 -13.37
N LYS A 58 12.43 -11.64 -13.04
CA LYS A 58 12.69 -12.97 -12.47
C LYS A 58 12.70 -12.99 -10.95
N ASP A 59 12.38 -11.90 -10.31
CA ASP A 59 12.30 -11.84 -8.86
C ASP A 59 10.98 -12.45 -8.38
N HIS A 60 10.99 -13.77 -8.25
CA HIS A 60 9.80 -14.53 -7.86
C HIS A 60 9.37 -14.25 -6.41
N HIS A 61 10.33 -13.89 -5.56
CA HIS A 61 10.07 -13.58 -4.17
C HIS A 61 9.23 -12.29 -4.05
N SER A 62 9.63 -11.25 -4.77
CA SER A 62 8.87 -10.00 -4.82
C SER A 62 7.51 -10.17 -5.48
N ARG A 63 7.42 -11.01 -6.51
CA ARG A 63 6.14 -11.32 -7.17
C ARG A 63 5.17 -11.98 -6.21
N ARG A 64 5.65 -12.93 -5.41
CA ARG A 64 4.84 -13.58 -4.39
C ARG A 64 4.35 -12.56 -3.35
N GLY A 65 5.25 -11.69 -2.89
CA GLY A 65 4.89 -10.62 -1.94
C GLY A 65 3.83 -9.69 -2.51
N LEU A 66 3.96 -9.33 -3.79
CA LEU A 66 2.97 -8.50 -4.48
C LEU A 66 1.59 -9.16 -4.47
N LEU A 67 1.51 -10.43 -4.82
CA LEU A 67 0.24 -11.15 -4.86
C LEU A 67 -0.41 -11.24 -3.47
N LEU A 68 0.39 -11.43 -2.42
CA LEU A 68 -0.10 -11.45 -1.05
C LEU A 68 -0.69 -10.10 -0.65
N MET A 69 -0.02 -9.01 -1.02
CA MET A 69 -0.50 -7.67 -0.70
C MET A 69 -1.77 -7.31 -1.48
N VAL A 70 -1.88 -7.72 -2.73
CA VAL A 70 -3.11 -7.54 -3.52
C VAL A 70 -4.27 -8.27 -2.86
N GLY A 71 -4.04 -9.49 -2.39
CA GLY A 71 -5.05 -10.27 -1.66
C GLY A 71 -5.47 -9.59 -0.35
N GLN A 72 -4.52 -9.07 0.42
CA GLN A 72 -4.79 -8.35 1.66
C GLN A 72 -5.62 -7.09 1.39
N ARG A 73 -5.26 -6.33 0.37
CA ARG A 73 -6.00 -5.11 -0.01
C ARG A 73 -7.44 -5.45 -0.38
N ARG A 74 -7.65 -6.51 -1.14
CA ARG A 74 -8.99 -6.95 -1.53
C ARG A 74 -9.84 -7.28 -0.31
N ARG A 75 -9.27 -7.98 0.67
CA ARG A 75 -10.00 -8.31 1.91
C ARG A 75 -10.39 -7.07 2.69
N LEU A 76 -9.50 -6.09 2.79
CA LEU A 76 -9.79 -4.83 3.46
C LEU A 76 -10.88 -4.03 2.73
N LEU A 77 -10.83 -3.98 1.41
CA LEU A 77 -11.86 -3.31 0.61
C LEU A 77 -13.21 -4.00 0.76
N ASN A 78 -13.25 -5.33 0.75
CA ASN A 78 -14.48 -6.08 0.98
C ASN A 78 -15.05 -5.82 2.38
N TYR A 79 -14.17 -5.71 3.37
CA TYR A 79 -14.59 -5.34 4.73
C TYR A 79 -15.24 -3.95 4.75
N LEU A 80 -14.66 -2.98 4.06
CA LEU A 80 -15.24 -1.63 3.96
C LEU A 80 -16.59 -1.64 3.27
N ILE A 81 -16.77 -2.43 2.22
CA ILE A 81 -18.06 -2.56 1.53
C ILE A 81 -19.13 -3.02 2.53
N SER A 82 -18.81 -3.99 3.38
CA SER A 82 -19.77 -4.54 4.34
C SER A 82 -20.05 -3.60 5.50
N LYS A 83 -19.10 -2.72 5.83
CA LYS A 83 -19.24 -1.82 6.99
C LYS A 83 -19.79 -0.45 6.61
N ASP A 84 -19.28 0.14 5.54
CA ASP A 84 -19.70 1.48 5.10
C ASP A 84 -19.32 1.66 3.63
N ILE A 85 -20.31 1.52 2.77
CA ILE A 85 -20.10 1.61 1.32
C ILE A 85 -19.57 2.98 0.90
N ASN A 86 -19.91 4.04 1.62
CA ASN A 86 -19.44 5.39 1.29
C ASN A 86 -17.94 5.54 1.57
N ARG A 87 -17.46 4.95 2.65
CA ARG A 87 -16.02 4.92 2.96
C ARG A 87 -15.27 4.14 1.89
N TYR A 88 -15.82 3.03 1.43
CA TYR A 88 -15.24 2.25 0.34
C TYR A 88 -15.13 3.08 -0.94
N ARG A 89 -16.23 3.74 -1.33
CA ARG A 89 -16.25 4.56 -2.55
C ARG A 89 -15.24 5.71 -2.49
N GLU A 90 -15.14 6.34 -1.32
CA GLU A 90 -14.21 7.44 -1.14
C GLU A 90 -12.76 6.99 -1.27
N VAL A 91 -12.37 5.89 -0.63
CA VAL A 91 -11.00 5.40 -0.70
C VAL A 91 -10.63 4.92 -2.10
N VAL A 92 -11.55 4.25 -2.77
CA VAL A 92 -11.35 3.79 -4.15
C VAL A 92 -11.15 4.98 -5.09
N ALA A 93 -11.96 6.02 -4.93
CA ALA A 93 -11.85 7.22 -5.75
C ALA A 93 -10.52 7.96 -5.50
N ARG A 94 -10.14 8.12 -4.24
CA ARG A 94 -8.89 8.83 -3.88
C ARG A 94 -7.64 8.11 -4.37
N LEU A 95 -7.65 6.78 -4.35
CA LEU A 95 -6.50 5.96 -4.77
C LEU A 95 -6.54 5.59 -6.25
N GLY A 96 -7.63 5.90 -6.94
CA GLY A 96 -7.79 5.54 -8.34
C GLY A 96 -7.83 4.03 -8.57
N LEU A 97 -8.36 3.29 -7.62
CA LEU A 97 -8.41 1.84 -7.72
C LEU A 97 -9.56 1.38 -8.60
N ARG A 98 -9.32 0.32 -9.33
CA ARG A 98 -10.39 -0.41 -10.01
C ARG A 98 -11.01 -1.39 -9.03
N ARG A 99 -12.28 -1.63 -9.23
CA ARG A 99 -12.97 -2.65 -8.46
C ARG A 99 -12.36 -4.02 -8.63
#